data_724dce4192c99fd5e605458e7d03c697
#
_entry.id   724dce4192c99fd5e605458e7d03c697
#
_cell.length_a   1.000
_cell.length_b   1.000
_cell.length_c   1.000
_cell.angle_alpha   90.00
_cell.angle_beta   90.00
_cell.angle_gamma   90.00
#
_symmetry.space_group_name_H-M   'P 1'
#
loop_
_entity.id
_entity.type
_entity.pdbx_description
1 polymer ?
#
loop_
_entity_poly.entity_id
_entity_poly.type
_entity_poly.pdbx_seq_one_letter_code
_entity_poly.pdbx_strand_id
1 'polypeptide(L)'
;MKISVVIQGSPQSQSCSTAFEYTKAIIESENEVYRVFFHQDAVLAANSLNEAPSDEPRIGELWSELAAKHELEMIVCSTSAARRGILDKAEAKQRGTKSNLLPNFVLGGLGLLVDATFESDKTITFGE
;
A
#
# COMPACT_ATOMS: atom_id res chain seq x y z
N MET A 1 18.34 5.36 -9.08
CA MET A 1 18.46 4.51 -7.88
C MET A 1 17.14 3.82 -7.58
N LYS A 2 17.19 2.74 -6.81
CA LYS A 2 16.00 2.04 -6.36
C LYS A 2 15.52 2.62 -5.03
N ILE A 3 14.24 2.97 -4.96
CA ILE A 3 13.66 3.59 -3.77
C ILE A 3 12.45 2.78 -3.33
N SER A 4 12.41 2.42 -2.05
CA SER A 4 11.22 1.84 -1.45
C SER A 4 10.50 2.89 -0.60
N VAL A 5 9.18 2.81 -0.60
CA VAL A 5 8.31 3.73 0.11
C VAL A 5 7.55 2.94 1.18
N VAL A 6 7.62 3.40 2.43
CA VAL A 6 6.90 2.79 3.56
C VAL A 6 5.89 3.78 4.07
N ILE A 7 4.65 3.36 4.22
CA ILE A 7 3.56 4.24 4.66
C ILE A 7 2.96 3.68 5.93
N GLN A 8 2.85 4.51 6.96
CA GLN A 8 2.29 4.14 8.26
C GLN A 8 1.00 4.89 8.59
N GLY A 9 0.80 6.06 7.99
CA GLY A 9 -0.37 6.88 8.25
C GLY A 9 -1.63 6.36 7.59
N SER A 10 -2.78 6.67 8.18
CA SER A 10 -4.08 6.25 7.65
C SER A 10 -4.37 6.86 6.28
N PRO A 11 -5.33 6.29 5.53
CA PRO A 11 -5.72 6.84 4.23
C PRO A 11 -6.19 8.31 4.29
N GLN A 12 -6.72 8.73 5.43
CA GLN A 12 -7.19 10.10 5.62
C GLN A 12 -6.07 11.06 6.04
N SER A 13 -4.87 10.53 6.33
CA SER A 13 -3.76 11.36 6.76
C SER A 13 -3.08 12.06 5.58
N GLN A 14 -2.47 13.19 5.86
CA GLN A 14 -1.68 13.90 4.86
C GLN A 14 -0.49 13.04 4.41
N SER A 15 0.07 12.25 5.29
CA SER A 15 1.24 11.41 4.95
C SER A 15 0.92 10.39 3.87
N CYS A 16 -0.27 9.82 3.86
CA CYS A 16 -0.66 8.86 2.83
C CYS A 16 -0.77 9.53 1.46
N SER A 17 -1.39 10.72 1.40
CA SER A 17 -1.47 11.50 0.16
C SER A 17 -0.09 11.94 -0.32
N THR A 18 0.77 12.38 0.60
CA THR A 18 2.12 12.79 0.28
C THR A 18 2.94 11.62 -0.26
N ALA A 19 2.80 10.45 0.35
CA ALA A 19 3.48 9.24 -0.12
C ALA A 19 3.06 8.88 -1.55
N PHE A 20 1.77 9.03 -1.87
CA PHE A 20 1.26 8.77 -3.21
C PHE A 20 1.90 9.72 -4.23
N GLU A 21 1.90 11.02 -3.95
CA GLU A 21 2.50 12.01 -4.84
C GLU A 21 4.02 11.82 -4.97
N TYR A 22 4.68 11.45 -3.87
CA TYR A 22 6.11 11.15 -3.87
C TYR A 22 6.42 9.95 -4.75
N THR A 23 5.61 8.89 -4.65
CA THR A 23 5.78 7.68 -5.47
C THR A 23 5.61 8.00 -6.96
N LYS A 24 4.61 8.81 -7.30
CA LYS A 24 4.42 9.28 -8.68
C LYS A 24 5.66 10.04 -9.18
N ALA A 25 6.21 10.90 -8.34
CA ALA A 25 7.41 11.68 -8.70
C ALA A 25 8.62 10.77 -8.95
N ILE A 26 8.78 9.71 -8.16
CA ILE A 26 9.84 8.73 -8.40
C ILE A 26 9.68 8.09 -9.77
N ILE A 27 8.47 7.66 -10.10
CA ILE A 27 8.15 7.01 -11.37
C ILE A 27 8.43 7.92 -12.55
N GLU A 28 8.15 9.20 -12.42
CA GLU A 28 8.37 10.21 -13.46
C GLU A 28 9.84 10.64 -13.57
N SER A 29 10.69 10.22 -12.64
CA SER A 29 12.11 10.53 -12.61
C SER A 29 12.92 9.38 -13.24
N GLU A 30 14.25 9.47 -13.14
CA GLU A 30 15.15 8.40 -13.58
C GLU A 30 15.27 7.27 -12.56
N ASN A 31 14.65 7.42 -11.40
CA ASN A 31 14.70 6.42 -10.35
C ASN A 31 13.55 5.42 -10.49
N GLU A 32 13.68 4.27 -9.85
CA GLU A 32 12.62 3.28 -9.86
C GLU A 32 12.08 3.01 -8.45
N VAL A 33 10.81 2.67 -8.38
CA VAL A 33 10.19 2.22 -7.13
C VAL A 33 10.43 0.73 -7.01
N TYR A 34 11.17 0.32 -5.97
CA TYR A 34 11.42 -1.10 -5.74
C TYR A 34 10.19 -1.76 -5.10
N ARG A 35 9.67 -1.16 -4.02
CA ARG A 35 8.50 -1.69 -3.30
C ARG A 35 7.79 -0.57 -2.56
N VAL A 36 6.46 -0.67 -2.48
CA VAL A 36 5.64 0.17 -1.61
C VAL A 36 5.09 -0.73 -0.52
N PHE A 37 5.37 -0.40 0.73
CA PHE A 37 4.96 -1.22 1.88
C PHE A 37 4.00 -0.44 2.76
N PHE A 38 2.79 -0.96 2.91
CA PHE A 38 1.73 -0.37 3.74
C PHE A 38 1.74 -1.06 5.09
N HIS A 39 1.94 -0.30 6.15
CA HIS A 39 2.11 -0.79 7.51
C HIS A 39 1.17 -0.05 8.46
N GLN A 40 0.79 -0.69 9.55
CA GLN A 40 -0.10 -0.10 10.55
C GLN A 40 -1.39 0.42 9.89
N ASP A 41 -1.85 1.62 10.23
CA ASP A 41 -3.11 2.15 9.70
C ASP A 41 -3.10 2.38 8.19
N ALA A 42 -1.93 2.44 7.57
CA ALA A 42 -1.85 2.58 6.11
C ALA A 42 -2.49 1.39 5.38
N VAL A 43 -2.57 0.22 6.00
CA VAL A 43 -3.20 -0.96 5.37
C VAL A 43 -4.68 -0.71 5.07
N LEU A 44 -5.32 0.23 5.76
CA LEU A 44 -6.71 0.59 5.50
C LEU A 44 -6.92 1.16 4.11
N ALA A 45 -5.89 1.68 3.47
CA ALA A 45 -5.97 2.15 2.08
C ALA A 45 -6.32 1.01 1.12
N ALA A 46 -5.95 -0.22 1.46
CA ALA A 46 -6.21 -1.40 0.64
C ALA A 46 -7.61 -1.99 0.83
N ASN A 47 -8.40 -1.47 1.76
CA ASN A 47 -9.74 -1.97 2.04
C ASN A 47 -10.73 -1.46 1.00
N SER A 48 -11.31 -2.37 0.24
CA SER A 48 -12.28 -2.03 -0.82
C SER A 48 -13.59 -1.45 -0.29
N LEU A 49 -13.84 -1.58 1.01
CA LEU A 49 -15.07 -1.09 1.65
C LEU A 49 -14.94 0.35 2.16
N ASN A 50 -13.78 0.97 1.99
CA ASN A 50 -13.60 2.37 2.39
C ASN A 50 -14.49 3.29 1.57
N GLU A 51 -15.03 4.29 2.23
CA GLU A 51 -15.84 5.34 1.62
C GLU A 51 -15.06 6.66 1.60
N ALA A 52 -15.37 7.48 0.61
CA ALA A 52 -14.88 8.85 0.53
C ALA A 52 -16.06 9.74 0.17
N PRO A 53 -16.04 11.03 0.55
CA PRO A 53 -17.02 11.97 0.04
C PRO A 53 -17.06 11.94 -1.50
N SER A 54 -18.22 12.19 -2.07
CA SER A 54 -18.41 12.06 -3.52
C SER A 54 -17.50 12.94 -4.38
N ASP A 55 -16.96 14.00 -3.78
CA ASP A 55 -16.05 14.94 -4.46
C ASP A 55 -14.57 14.63 -4.21
N GLU A 56 -14.27 13.54 -3.48
CA GLU A 56 -12.91 13.12 -3.20
C GLU A 56 -12.63 11.75 -3.81
N PRO A 57 -11.43 11.54 -4.36
CA PRO A 57 -11.05 10.22 -4.83
C PRO A 57 -10.75 9.30 -3.63
N ARG A 58 -10.95 8.02 -3.83
CA ARG A 58 -10.54 7.00 -2.87
C ARG A 58 -9.06 6.75 -3.07
N ILE A 59 -8.25 7.04 -2.07
CA ILE A 59 -6.79 6.94 -2.18
C ILE A 59 -6.34 5.51 -2.51
N GLY A 60 -7.02 4.50 -1.98
CA GLY A 60 -6.70 3.11 -2.30
C GLY A 60 -6.87 2.77 -3.77
N GLU A 61 -7.93 3.30 -4.40
CA GLU A 61 -8.15 3.10 -5.82
C GLU A 61 -7.09 3.81 -6.66
N LEU A 62 -6.66 4.99 -6.23
CA LEU A 62 -5.56 5.71 -6.91
C LEU A 62 -4.27 4.90 -6.85
N TRP A 63 -3.94 4.32 -5.70
CA TRP A 63 -2.79 3.44 -5.56
C TRP A 63 -2.90 2.21 -6.45
N SER A 64 -4.09 1.60 -6.47
CA SER A 64 -4.32 0.40 -7.27
C SER A 64 -4.13 0.70 -8.77
N GLU A 65 -4.65 1.83 -9.25
CA GLU A 65 -4.48 2.25 -10.63
C GLU A 65 -3.02 2.55 -10.97
N LEU A 66 -2.30 3.21 -10.07
CA LEU A 66 -0.90 3.51 -10.25
C LEU A 66 -0.08 2.22 -10.36
N ALA A 67 -0.36 1.26 -9.48
CA ALA A 67 0.32 -0.03 -9.49
C ALA A 67 0.05 -0.81 -10.77
N ALA A 68 -1.19 -0.81 -11.24
CA ALA A 68 -1.55 -1.48 -12.49
C ALA A 68 -0.81 -0.87 -13.69
N LYS A 69 -0.72 0.46 -13.73
CA LYS A 69 -0.09 1.17 -14.84
C LYS A 69 1.42 0.98 -14.90
N HIS A 70 2.07 0.90 -13.75
CA HIS A 70 3.53 0.88 -13.64
C HIS A 70 4.10 -0.41 -13.05
N GLU A 71 3.26 -1.42 -12.88
CA GLU A 71 3.65 -2.71 -12.32
C GLU A 71 4.35 -2.59 -10.97
N LEU A 72 3.81 -1.73 -10.09
CA LEU A 72 4.36 -1.55 -8.75
C LEU A 72 4.07 -2.76 -7.88
N GLU A 73 5.04 -3.14 -7.07
CA GLU A 73 4.85 -4.15 -6.03
C GLU A 73 4.39 -3.43 -4.76
N MET A 74 3.11 -3.55 -4.45
CA MET A 74 2.52 -2.96 -3.25
C MET A 74 2.20 -4.06 -2.25
N ILE A 75 2.91 -4.06 -1.14
CA ILE A 75 2.76 -5.05 -0.07
C ILE A 75 2.00 -4.42 1.09
N VAL A 76 1.00 -5.14 1.58
CA VAL A 76 0.23 -4.78 2.76
C VAL A 76 0.64 -5.70 3.89
N CYS A 77 1.05 -5.14 5.02
CA CYS A 77 1.48 -5.93 6.17
C CYS A 77 0.36 -6.87 6.62
N SER A 78 0.60 -8.18 6.56
CA SER A 78 -0.42 -9.18 6.85
C SER A 78 -0.92 -9.12 8.29
N THR A 79 -0.04 -8.85 9.26
CA THR A 79 -0.43 -8.72 10.66
C THR A 79 -1.31 -7.48 10.88
N SER A 80 -0.90 -6.35 10.31
CA SER A 80 -1.68 -5.11 10.40
C SER A 80 -3.04 -5.25 9.73
N ALA A 81 -3.08 -5.92 8.57
CA ALA A 81 -4.31 -6.18 7.83
C ALA A 81 -5.26 -7.09 8.62
N ALA A 82 -4.72 -8.17 9.21
CA ALA A 82 -5.52 -9.11 10.00
C ALA A 82 -6.19 -8.42 11.19
N ARG A 83 -5.45 -7.54 11.87
CA ARG A 83 -5.99 -6.79 13.02
C ARG A 83 -7.09 -5.82 12.62
N ARG A 84 -7.18 -5.46 11.37
CA ARG A 84 -8.13 -4.47 10.85
C ARG A 84 -9.18 -5.06 9.92
N GLY A 85 -9.27 -6.38 9.89
CA GLY A 85 -10.32 -7.07 9.13
C GLY A 85 -10.16 -7.00 7.62
N ILE A 86 -8.93 -6.85 7.12
CA ILE A 86 -8.66 -6.86 5.69
C ILE A 86 -8.22 -8.27 5.30
N LEU A 87 -8.99 -8.88 4.39
CA LEU A 87 -8.82 -10.27 3.99
C LEU A 87 -8.57 -10.38 2.50
N ASP A 88 -7.57 -11.17 2.12
CA ASP A 88 -7.42 -11.56 0.72
C ASP A 88 -8.39 -12.72 0.41
N LYS A 89 -8.35 -13.20 -0.82
CA LYS A 89 -9.29 -14.26 -1.25
C LYS A 89 -9.13 -15.56 -0.46
N ALA A 90 -7.90 -15.94 -0.14
CA ALA A 90 -7.62 -17.17 0.59
C ALA A 90 -8.15 -17.11 2.02
N GLU A 91 -7.87 -16.01 2.72
CA GLU A 91 -8.35 -15.82 4.09
C GLU A 91 -9.86 -15.65 4.15
N ALA A 92 -10.43 -14.93 3.20
CA ALA A 92 -11.88 -14.74 3.12
C ALA A 92 -12.59 -16.08 2.91
N LYS A 93 -12.04 -16.95 2.08
CA LYS A 93 -12.57 -18.29 1.84
C LYS A 93 -12.57 -19.12 3.14
N GLN A 94 -11.47 -19.06 3.90
CA GLN A 94 -11.38 -19.77 5.17
C GLN A 94 -12.43 -19.31 6.18
N ARG A 95 -12.79 -18.03 6.14
CA ARG A 95 -13.78 -17.45 7.04
C ARG A 95 -15.21 -17.49 6.51
N GLY A 96 -15.40 -18.02 5.30
CA GLY A 96 -16.73 -18.07 4.69
C GLY A 96 -17.30 -16.70 4.31
N THR A 97 -16.43 -15.76 3.94
CA THR A 97 -16.81 -14.40 3.56
C THR A 97 -16.12 -13.98 2.27
N LYS A 98 -16.32 -12.73 1.88
CA LYS A 98 -15.70 -12.17 0.68
C LYS A 98 -14.45 -11.37 1.01
N SER A 99 -13.48 -11.40 0.10
CA SER A 99 -12.30 -10.55 0.20
C SER A 99 -12.68 -9.08 0.11
N ASN A 100 -11.99 -8.24 0.89
CA ASN A 100 -12.11 -6.79 0.81
C ASN A 100 -10.77 -6.13 0.50
N LEU A 101 -9.85 -6.86 -0.08
CA LEU A 101 -8.57 -6.33 -0.51
C LEU A 101 -8.70 -5.82 -1.95
N LEU A 102 -8.34 -4.55 -2.18
CA LEU A 102 -8.36 -3.97 -3.52
C LEU A 102 -7.37 -4.67 -4.44
N PRO A 103 -7.60 -4.63 -5.77
CA PRO A 103 -6.66 -5.18 -6.73
C PRO A 103 -5.26 -4.55 -6.61
N ASN A 104 -4.24 -5.31 -6.98
CA ASN A 104 -2.85 -4.88 -7.02
C ASN A 104 -2.19 -4.68 -5.65
N PHE A 105 -2.90 -4.94 -4.57
CA PHE A 105 -2.34 -5.05 -3.24
C PHE A 105 -2.15 -6.52 -2.91
N VAL A 106 -1.04 -6.84 -2.25
CA VAL A 106 -0.70 -8.21 -1.88
C VAL A 106 -0.34 -8.24 -0.39
N LEU A 107 -0.93 -9.17 0.35
CA LEU A 107 -0.55 -9.35 1.76
C LEU A 107 0.84 -9.96 1.85
N GLY A 108 1.64 -9.45 2.76
CA GLY A 108 2.99 -9.98 2.98
C GLY A 108 3.49 -9.71 4.38
N GLY A 109 4.48 -10.47 4.80
CA GLY A 109 5.08 -10.34 6.12
C GLY A 109 6.15 -9.26 6.17
N LEU A 110 6.62 -8.97 7.39
CA LEU A 110 7.66 -7.97 7.63
C LEU A 110 8.99 -8.32 6.99
N GLY A 111 9.22 -9.59 6.63
CA GLY A 111 10.40 -9.99 5.86
C GLY A 111 10.52 -9.25 4.53
N LEU A 112 9.38 -8.91 3.90
CA LEU A 112 9.39 -8.14 2.66
C LEU A 112 9.76 -6.68 2.89
N LEU A 113 9.49 -6.13 4.08
CA LEU A 113 9.97 -4.81 4.46
C LEU A 113 11.48 -4.83 4.66
N VAL A 114 12.00 -5.85 5.34
CA VAL A 114 13.45 -6.03 5.54
C VAL A 114 14.13 -6.16 4.18
N ASP A 115 13.60 -7.00 3.29
CA ASP A 115 14.13 -7.15 1.93
C ASP A 115 14.18 -5.79 1.21
N ALA A 116 13.12 -5.01 1.32
CA ALA A 116 13.08 -3.69 0.68
C ALA A 116 14.19 -2.77 1.17
N THR A 117 14.49 -2.79 2.47
CA THR A 117 15.56 -1.96 3.02
C THR A 117 16.94 -2.39 2.54
N PHE A 118 17.16 -3.69 2.33
CA PHE A 118 18.44 -4.19 1.82
C PHE A 118 18.61 -3.97 0.32
N GLU A 119 17.54 -4.18 -0.45
CA GLU A 119 17.62 -4.12 -1.91
C GLU A 119 17.50 -2.71 -2.49
N SER A 120 16.99 -1.78 -1.70
CA SER A 120 16.80 -0.40 -2.15
C SER A 120 18.01 0.46 -1.79
N ASP A 121 18.29 1.45 -2.62
CA ASP A 121 19.30 2.46 -2.32
C ASP A 121 18.82 3.40 -1.22
N LYS A 122 17.52 3.66 -1.20
CA LYS A 122 16.85 4.46 -0.16
C LYS A 122 15.51 3.85 0.21
N THR A 123 15.15 3.98 1.47
CA THR A 123 13.83 3.64 1.99
C THR A 123 13.29 4.87 2.70
N ILE A 124 12.18 5.40 2.20
CA ILE A 124 11.56 6.62 2.74
C ILE A 124 10.27 6.21 3.45
N THR A 125 10.15 6.61 4.71
CA THR A 125 8.97 6.29 5.53
C THR A 125 8.11 7.52 5.74
N PHE A 126 6.82 7.38 5.47
CA PHE A 126 5.82 8.41 5.71
C PHE A 126 5.01 7.99 6.94
N GLY A 127 5.32 8.60 8.08
CA GLY A 127 4.60 8.38 9.32
C GLY A 127 3.36 9.27 9.42
N GLU A 128 2.78 9.33 10.57
CA GLU A 128 1.63 10.21 10.80
C GLU A 128 2.01 11.64 11.04
#